data_eb8b77f4577f3d70d0a360faa7576528
#
_entry.id   eb8b77f4577f3d70d0a360faa7576528
#
_cell.length_a   1.000
_cell.length_b   1.000
_cell.length_c   1.000
_cell.angle_alpha   90.00
_cell.angle_beta   90.00
_cell.angle_gamma   90.00
#
_symmetry.space_group_name_H-M   'P 1'
#
loop_
_entity.id
_entity.type
_entity.pdbx_description
1 polymer ?
#
loop_
_entity_poly.entity_id
_entity_poly.type
_entity_poly.pdbx_seq_one_letter_code
_entity_poly.pdbx_strand_id
1 'polypeptide(L)'
;MLEHLQAAGQHRYNLCLQLNASIFVWVAAVAILAMIVCLGFCMPKSEADARDWSVLVLQYSTLYLLAAIPLVVLAVTLGTRTHEIIAFMVPVALLFLGLFGGIWLGPFLAQDDSLIGTLLWVVMPHYHLADLTPRLVFKMGPLPTADFFRTAGVLALEGAVFTLLGLCAFRTRS
;
A
#
# COMPACT_ATOMS: atom_id res chain seq x y z
N MET A 1 23.47 3.45 15.21
CA MET A 1 23.75 3.49 13.76
C MET A 1 23.26 4.78 13.09
N LEU A 2 21.99 5.18 13.25
CA LEU A 2 21.45 6.44 12.67
C LEU A 2 22.18 7.70 13.18
N GLU A 3 22.60 7.72 14.43
CA GLU A 3 23.35 8.84 15.04
C GLU A 3 24.69 9.10 14.37
N HIS A 4 25.41 8.03 13.97
CA HIS A 4 26.68 8.17 13.26
C HIS A 4 26.52 8.79 11.87
N LEU A 5 25.39 8.50 11.18
CA LEU A 5 25.08 9.07 9.88
C LEU A 5 24.70 10.55 9.97
N GLN A 6 24.02 10.95 11.07
CA GLN A 6 23.77 12.38 11.35
C GLN A 6 25.05 13.13 11.74
N ALA A 7 25.91 12.50 12.54
CA ALA A 7 27.24 13.08 12.86
C ALA A 7 28.11 13.26 11.61
N ALA A 8 27.88 12.47 10.55
CA ALA A 8 28.49 12.63 9.23
C ALA A 8 27.84 13.73 8.35
N GLY A 9 26.93 14.55 8.91
CA GLY A 9 26.31 15.69 8.20
C GLY A 9 25.12 15.35 7.32
N GLN A 10 24.57 14.12 7.40
CA GLN A 10 23.37 13.78 6.64
C GLN A 10 22.11 14.39 7.27
N HIS A 11 21.31 15.05 6.43
CA HIS A 11 20.04 15.65 6.86
C HIS A 11 19.01 14.55 7.19
N ARG A 12 18.26 14.71 8.30
CA ARG A 12 17.26 13.73 8.79
C ARG A 12 16.26 13.26 7.73
N TYR A 13 15.87 14.16 6.81
CA TYR A 13 14.94 13.84 5.74
C TYR A 13 15.54 12.88 4.70
N ASN A 14 16.82 13.05 4.38
CA ASN A 14 17.51 12.15 3.48
C ASN A 14 17.62 10.74 4.07
N LEU A 15 17.89 10.63 5.37
CA LEU A 15 17.92 9.35 6.07
C LEU A 15 16.53 8.66 6.05
N CYS A 16 15.47 9.41 6.31
CA CYS A 16 14.11 8.90 6.24
C CYS A 16 13.79 8.38 4.83
N LEU A 17 14.08 9.16 3.80
CA LEU A 17 13.85 8.76 2.41
C LEU A 17 14.69 7.54 2.00
N GLN A 18 15.95 7.48 2.39
CA GLN A 18 16.83 6.33 2.10
C GLN A 18 16.35 5.05 2.77
N LEU A 19 15.89 5.12 4.03
CA LEU A 19 15.33 3.97 4.75
C LEU A 19 14.05 3.48 4.08
N ASN A 20 13.13 4.39 3.76
CA ASN A 20 11.90 4.05 3.06
C ASN A 20 12.17 3.46 1.68
N ALA A 21 13.08 4.07 0.90
CA ALA A 21 13.47 3.58 -0.42
C ALA A 21 14.09 2.18 -0.34
N SER A 22 14.98 1.94 0.64
CA SER A 22 15.62 0.63 0.82
C SER A 22 14.60 -0.48 1.11
N ILE A 23 13.65 -0.22 1.99
CA ILE A 23 12.60 -1.21 2.31
C ILE A 23 11.67 -1.39 1.09
N PHE A 24 11.31 -0.29 0.42
CA PHE A 24 10.44 -0.35 -0.75
C PHE A 24 11.06 -1.13 -1.91
N VAL A 25 12.39 -1.08 -2.10
CA VAL A 25 13.11 -1.91 -3.09
C VAL A 25 12.89 -3.40 -2.81
N TRP A 26 12.95 -3.83 -1.54
CA TRP A 26 12.66 -5.22 -1.19
C TRP A 26 11.21 -5.61 -1.43
N VAL A 27 10.26 -4.74 -1.09
CA VAL A 27 8.83 -4.95 -1.38
C VAL A 27 8.59 -5.05 -2.88
N ALA A 28 9.20 -4.18 -3.68
CA ALA A 28 9.14 -4.21 -5.12
C ALA A 28 9.76 -5.49 -5.71
N ALA A 29 10.89 -5.93 -5.19
CA ALA A 29 11.53 -7.19 -5.62
C ALA A 29 10.62 -8.39 -5.39
N VAL A 30 9.95 -8.48 -4.23
CA VAL A 30 8.98 -9.54 -3.92
C VAL A 30 7.77 -9.46 -4.86
N ALA A 31 7.24 -8.26 -5.11
CA ALA A 31 6.10 -8.07 -6.02
C ALA A 31 6.46 -8.47 -7.46
N ILE A 32 7.66 -8.09 -7.94
CA ILE A 32 8.15 -8.48 -9.27
C ILE A 32 8.32 -10.00 -9.35
N LEU A 33 8.89 -10.63 -8.32
CA LEU A 33 9.04 -12.09 -8.28
C LEU A 33 7.67 -12.78 -8.33
N ALA A 34 6.70 -12.32 -7.54
CA ALA A 34 5.34 -12.84 -7.56
C ALA A 34 4.69 -12.65 -8.94
N MET A 35 4.88 -11.49 -9.58
CA MET A 35 4.40 -11.23 -10.93
C MET A 35 5.01 -12.20 -11.95
N ILE A 36 6.33 -12.44 -11.89
CA ILE A 36 7.02 -13.40 -12.78
C ILE A 36 6.47 -14.81 -12.59
N VAL A 37 6.26 -15.22 -11.34
CA VAL A 37 5.67 -16.55 -11.03
C VAL A 37 4.25 -16.65 -11.59
N CYS A 38 3.41 -15.64 -11.39
CA CYS A 38 2.03 -15.62 -11.91
C CYS A 38 1.99 -15.68 -13.44
N LEU A 39 2.86 -14.93 -14.11
CA LEU A 39 2.93 -14.91 -15.58
C LEU A 39 3.55 -16.19 -16.14
N GLY A 40 4.53 -16.80 -15.45
CA GLY A 40 5.23 -17.99 -15.94
C GLY A 40 4.49 -19.31 -15.68
N PHE A 41 3.85 -19.45 -14.51
CA PHE A 41 3.28 -20.73 -14.06
C PHE A 41 1.76 -20.74 -14.02
N CYS A 42 1.10 -19.59 -13.89
CA CYS A 42 -0.36 -19.52 -13.74
C CYS A 42 -1.06 -19.00 -15.00
N MET A 43 -0.36 -18.85 -16.12
CA MET A 43 -0.94 -18.32 -17.35
C MET A 43 -1.99 -19.28 -17.93
N PRO A 44 -3.18 -18.80 -18.31
CA PRO A 44 -4.19 -19.59 -18.99
C PRO A 44 -3.70 -20.09 -20.36
N LYS A 45 -4.23 -21.22 -20.80
CA LYS A 45 -3.87 -21.83 -22.10
C LYS A 45 -4.53 -21.15 -23.30
N SER A 46 -5.65 -20.45 -23.09
CA SER A 46 -6.35 -19.69 -24.14
C SER A 46 -5.65 -18.36 -24.34
N GLU A 47 -5.38 -17.97 -25.59
CA GLU A 47 -4.70 -16.71 -25.92
C GLU A 47 -5.48 -15.46 -25.43
N ALA A 48 -6.80 -15.47 -25.56
CA ALA A 48 -7.65 -14.37 -25.09
C ALA A 48 -7.57 -14.22 -23.57
N ASP A 49 -7.71 -15.33 -22.83
CA ASP A 49 -7.62 -15.35 -21.37
C ASP A 49 -6.20 -15.01 -20.90
N ALA A 50 -5.15 -15.40 -21.64
CA ALA A 50 -3.77 -15.12 -21.34
C ALA A 50 -3.46 -13.62 -21.42
N ARG A 51 -4.03 -12.92 -22.39
CA ARG A 51 -3.90 -11.47 -22.53
C ARG A 51 -4.54 -10.74 -21.34
N ASP A 52 -5.79 -11.08 -21.05
CA ASP A 52 -6.55 -10.47 -19.93
C ASP A 52 -5.88 -10.75 -18.59
N TRP A 53 -5.38 -11.99 -18.41
CA TRP A 53 -4.60 -12.39 -17.24
C TRP A 53 -3.34 -11.54 -17.08
N SER A 54 -2.58 -11.36 -18.15
CA SER A 54 -1.32 -10.58 -18.10
C SER A 54 -1.57 -9.14 -17.71
N VAL A 55 -2.60 -8.50 -18.29
CA VAL A 55 -2.99 -7.13 -17.94
C VAL A 55 -3.44 -7.05 -16.48
N LEU A 56 -4.26 -8.00 -16.03
CA LEU A 56 -4.77 -8.04 -14.65
C LEU A 56 -3.64 -8.21 -13.63
N VAL A 57 -2.67 -9.11 -13.89
CA VAL A 57 -1.50 -9.32 -13.01
C VAL A 57 -0.65 -8.06 -12.92
N LEU A 58 -0.46 -7.35 -14.05
CA LEU A 58 0.27 -6.10 -14.07
C LEU A 58 -0.45 -4.99 -13.28
N GLN A 59 -1.77 -4.87 -13.47
CA GLN A 59 -2.60 -3.94 -12.70
C GLN A 59 -2.54 -4.23 -11.20
N TYR A 60 -2.70 -5.50 -10.82
CA TYR A 60 -2.64 -5.93 -9.42
C TYR A 60 -1.29 -5.60 -8.79
N SER A 61 -0.18 -5.95 -9.46
CA SER A 61 1.17 -5.67 -8.96
C SER A 61 1.43 -4.18 -8.78
N THR A 62 0.94 -3.35 -9.70
CA THR A 62 1.08 -1.89 -9.63
C THR A 62 0.28 -1.32 -8.45
N LEU A 63 -0.99 -1.72 -8.28
CA LEU A 63 -1.84 -1.25 -7.18
C LEU A 63 -1.30 -1.73 -5.83
N TYR A 64 -0.79 -2.97 -5.76
CA TYR A 64 -0.14 -3.50 -4.56
C TYR A 64 1.08 -2.65 -4.15
N LEU A 65 1.93 -2.28 -5.10
CA LEU A 65 3.09 -1.43 -4.82
C LEU A 65 2.68 -0.05 -4.31
N LEU A 66 1.63 0.54 -4.89
CA LEU A 66 1.10 1.83 -4.42
C LEU A 66 0.53 1.72 -3.01
N ALA A 67 -0.23 0.67 -2.72
CA ALA A 67 -0.78 0.41 -1.38
C ALA A 67 0.30 0.12 -0.33
N ALA A 68 1.47 -0.40 -0.74
CA ALA A 68 2.57 -0.68 0.17
C ALA A 68 3.29 0.60 0.65
N ILE A 69 3.27 1.70 -0.12
CA ILE A 69 3.98 2.95 0.23
C ILE A 69 3.59 3.46 1.62
N PRO A 70 2.31 3.73 1.93
CA PRO A 70 1.92 4.25 3.25
C PRO A 70 2.27 3.29 4.39
N LEU A 71 2.19 1.98 4.17
CA LEU A 71 2.52 0.97 5.18
C LEU A 71 4.01 0.96 5.51
N VAL A 72 4.88 1.04 4.49
CA VAL A 72 6.34 1.12 4.67
C VAL A 72 6.71 2.39 5.40
N VAL A 73 6.18 3.54 4.99
CA VAL A 73 6.46 4.83 5.63
C VAL A 73 6.03 4.82 7.10
N LEU A 74 4.84 4.27 7.39
CA LEU A 74 4.34 4.15 8.75
C LEU A 74 5.21 3.23 9.61
N ALA A 75 5.61 2.06 9.07
CA ALA A 75 6.49 1.13 9.76
C ALA A 75 7.86 1.77 10.10
N VAL A 76 8.48 2.45 9.15
CA VAL A 76 9.75 3.15 9.35
C VAL A 76 9.60 4.26 10.40
N THR A 77 8.56 5.09 10.28
CA THR A 77 8.34 6.21 11.20
C THR A 77 8.08 5.73 12.62
N LEU A 78 7.25 4.70 12.80
CA LEU A 78 6.99 4.09 14.11
C LEU A 78 8.22 3.38 14.65
N GLY A 79 9.00 2.69 13.82
CA GLY A 79 10.22 2.00 14.23
C GLY A 79 11.28 2.93 14.83
N THR A 80 11.25 4.22 14.46
CA THR A 80 12.14 5.23 15.07
C THR A 80 11.62 5.80 16.39
N ARG A 81 10.35 5.58 16.74
CA ARG A 81 9.70 6.19 17.90
C ARG A 81 9.22 5.21 18.96
N THR A 82 8.83 4.01 18.53
CA THR A 82 8.17 3.03 19.37
C THR A 82 8.97 1.73 19.42
N HIS A 83 8.43 0.76 20.15
CA HIS A 83 8.99 -0.58 20.20
C HIS A 83 8.74 -1.30 18.86
N GLU A 84 9.64 -2.19 18.45
CA GLU A 84 9.59 -2.92 17.17
C GLU A 84 8.27 -3.63 16.93
N ILE A 85 7.69 -4.22 18.00
CA ILE A 85 6.38 -4.89 17.93
C ILE A 85 5.28 -3.91 17.47
N ILE A 86 5.25 -2.70 18.04
CA ILE A 86 4.24 -1.68 17.69
C ILE A 86 4.46 -1.20 16.27
N ALA A 87 5.72 -1.00 15.89
CA ALA A 87 6.09 -0.58 14.53
C ALA A 87 5.67 -1.58 13.46
N PHE A 88 5.60 -2.87 13.79
CA PHE A 88 5.10 -3.92 12.90
C PHE A 88 3.57 -4.08 12.97
N MET A 89 3.02 -4.16 14.19
CA MET A 89 1.60 -4.47 14.39
C MET A 89 0.66 -3.36 13.87
N VAL A 90 1.05 -2.09 14.00
CA VAL A 90 0.19 -0.98 13.57
C VAL A 90 0.00 -0.96 12.04
N PRO A 91 1.05 -1.04 11.19
CA PRO A 91 0.87 -1.16 9.74
C PRO A 91 0.08 -2.40 9.33
N VAL A 92 0.30 -3.54 9.99
CA VAL A 92 -0.45 -4.77 9.73
C VAL A 92 -1.93 -4.59 10.07
N ALA A 93 -2.25 -4.04 11.23
CA ALA A 93 -3.63 -3.74 11.62
C ALA A 93 -4.30 -2.76 10.64
N LEU A 94 -3.56 -1.74 10.19
CA LEU A 94 -4.04 -0.77 9.21
C LEU A 94 -4.29 -1.43 7.84
N LEU A 95 -3.44 -2.36 7.42
CA LEU A 95 -3.63 -3.16 6.21
C LEU A 95 -4.93 -3.97 6.29
N PHE A 96 -5.16 -4.70 7.40
CA PHE A 96 -6.39 -5.46 7.60
C PHE A 96 -7.62 -4.56 7.65
N LEU A 97 -7.52 -3.43 8.33
CA LEU A 97 -8.61 -2.45 8.37
C LEU A 97 -8.93 -1.91 6.97
N GLY A 98 -7.92 -1.57 6.17
CA GLY A 98 -8.11 -1.05 4.81
C GLY A 98 -8.63 -2.09 3.81
N LEU A 99 -8.28 -3.37 3.99
CA LEU A 99 -8.79 -4.46 3.15
C LEU A 99 -10.23 -4.85 3.50
N PHE A 100 -10.53 -5.00 4.78
CA PHE A 100 -11.79 -5.58 5.24
C PHE A 100 -12.75 -4.56 5.84
N GLY A 101 -12.26 -3.37 6.20
CA GLY A 101 -13.08 -2.34 6.85
C GLY A 101 -14.27 -1.88 6.02
N GLY A 102 -14.15 -1.87 4.69
CA GLY A 102 -15.26 -1.57 3.78
C GLY A 102 -16.43 -2.55 3.93
N ILE A 103 -16.15 -3.83 4.22
CA ILE A 103 -17.18 -4.86 4.41
C ILE A 103 -17.89 -4.68 5.74
N TRP A 104 -17.18 -4.31 6.79
CA TRP A 104 -17.72 -4.21 8.15
C TRP A 104 -18.28 -2.83 8.46
N LEU A 105 -17.61 -1.76 8.02
CA LEU A 105 -17.99 -0.38 8.32
C LEU A 105 -18.93 0.21 7.27
N GLY A 106 -18.83 -0.22 6.00
CA GLY A 106 -19.65 0.29 4.93
C GLY A 106 -21.16 0.26 5.21
N PRO A 107 -21.74 -0.87 5.66
CA PRO A 107 -23.15 -0.94 6.02
C PRO A 107 -23.54 -0.04 7.20
N PHE A 108 -22.66 0.12 8.20
CA PHE A 108 -22.90 1.01 9.34
C PHE A 108 -22.82 2.48 8.95
N LEU A 109 -21.87 2.83 8.08
CA LEU A 109 -21.69 4.21 7.61
C LEU A 109 -22.75 4.63 6.61
N ALA A 110 -23.32 3.69 5.84
CA ALA A 110 -24.39 3.97 4.89
C ALA A 110 -25.75 4.20 5.58
N GLN A 111 -25.93 3.74 6.82
CA GLN A 111 -27.16 3.94 7.60
C GLN A 111 -27.19 5.24 8.40
N ASP A 112 -26.04 5.81 8.69
CA ASP A 112 -25.90 7.04 9.49
C ASP A 112 -25.38 8.16 8.61
N ASP A 113 -26.20 9.16 8.30
CA ASP A 113 -25.80 10.45 7.69
C ASP A 113 -24.92 11.29 8.68
N SER A 114 -24.15 10.61 9.54
CA SER A 114 -23.34 11.29 10.52
C SER A 114 -22.06 11.83 9.88
N LEU A 115 -21.77 13.07 10.14
CA LEU A 115 -20.52 13.73 9.74
C LEU A 115 -19.28 12.94 10.22
N ILE A 116 -19.37 12.30 11.39
CA ILE A 116 -18.35 11.46 11.99
C ILE A 116 -18.12 10.20 11.13
N GLY A 117 -19.17 9.56 10.67
CA GLY A 117 -19.10 8.40 9.78
C GLY A 117 -18.40 8.74 8.47
N THR A 118 -18.78 9.85 7.85
CA THR A 118 -18.14 10.33 6.61
C THR A 118 -16.66 10.66 6.82
N LEU A 119 -16.30 11.32 7.92
CA LEU A 119 -14.90 11.61 8.24
C LEU A 119 -14.08 10.35 8.49
N LEU A 120 -14.63 9.38 9.21
CA LEU A 120 -13.97 8.09 9.44
C LEU A 120 -13.74 7.34 8.13
N TRP A 121 -14.74 7.35 7.23
CA TRP A 121 -14.60 6.74 5.92
C TRP A 121 -13.50 7.39 5.08
N VAL A 122 -13.46 8.72 5.04
CA VAL A 122 -12.44 9.47 4.28
C VAL A 122 -11.02 9.25 4.81
N VAL A 123 -10.86 9.14 6.15
CA VAL A 123 -9.55 8.93 6.79
C VAL A 123 -9.09 7.47 6.71
N MET A 124 -10.03 6.54 6.53
CA MET A 124 -9.71 5.13 6.46
C MET A 124 -8.97 4.79 5.16
N PRO A 125 -7.87 4.04 5.22
CA PRO A 125 -7.18 3.63 4.00
C PRO A 125 -8.03 2.69 3.15
N HIS A 126 -8.07 2.96 1.85
CA HIS A 126 -8.93 2.25 0.90
C HIS A 126 -8.20 1.12 0.18
N TYR A 127 -7.45 0.28 0.90
CA TYR A 127 -6.65 -0.82 0.31
C TYR A 127 -7.50 -1.90 -0.35
N HIS A 128 -8.81 -2.00 -0.01
CA HIS A 128 -9.74 -2.87 -0.73
C HIS A 128 -9.84 -2.53 -2.22
N LEU A 129 -9.55 -1.29 -2.63
CA LEU A 129 -9.50 -0.90 -4.04
C LEU A 129 -8.31 -1.53 -4.80
N ALA A 130 -7.24 -1.91 -4.08
CA ALA A 130 -6.10 -2.61 -4.65
C ALA A 130 -6.32 -4.12 -4.74
N ASP A 131 -7.33 -4.66 -4.07
CA ASP A 131 -7.63 -6.10 -4.07
C ASP A 131 -8.41 -6.51 -5.33
N LEU A 132 -7.68 -6.99 -6.32
CA LEU A 132 -8.25 -7.53 -7.56
C LEU A 132 -8.49 -9.06 -7.47
N THR A 133 -8.34 -9.68 -6.29
CA THR A 133 -8.57 -11.12 -6.09
C THR A 133 -9.95 -11.58 -6.58
N PRO A 134 -11.06 -10.86 -6.32
CA PRO A 134 -12.36 -11.24 -6.87
C PRO A 134 -12.37 -11.30 -8.40
N ARG A 135 -11.66 -10.39 -9.08
CA ARG A 135 -11.56 -10.38 -10.54
C ARG A 135 -10.79 -11.59 -11.08
N LEU A 136 -9.75 -12.02 -10.36
CA LEU A 136 -9.00 -13.22 -10.68
C LEU A 136 -9.86 -14.49 -10.50
N VAL A 137 -10.55 -14.59 -9.36
CA VAL A 137 -11.35 -15.78 -9.00
C VAL A 137 -12.57 -15.93 -9.92
N PHE A 138 -13.30 -14.82 -10.17
CA PHE A 138 -14.54 -14.85 -10.97
C PHE A 138 -14.31 -14.58 -12.46
N LYS A 139 -13.06 -14.51 -12.93
CA LYS A 139 -12.68 -14.27 -14.33
C LYS A 139 -13.37 -13.02 -14.93
N MET A 140 -13.42 -11.95 -14.15
CA MET A 140 -14.09 -10.70 -14.56
C MET A 140 -13.23 -9.84 -15.52
N GLY A 141 -12.05 -10.32 -15.88
CA GLY A 141 -11.09 -9.59 -16.71
C GLY A 141 -10.43 -8.39 -15.99
N PRO A 142 -9.54 -7.68 -16.70
CA PRO A 142 -8.83 -6.53 -16.15
C PRO A 142 -9.77 -5.36 -15.82
N LEU A 143 -9.31 -4.46 -14.96
CA LEU A 143 -10.00 -3.20 -14.71
C LEU A 143 -10.04 -2.35 -15.98
N PRO A 144 -11.16 -1.68 -16.28
CA PRO A 144 -11.19 -0.64 -17.28
C PRO A 144 -10.09 0.40 -17.02
N THR A 145 -9.45 0.90 -18.07
CA THR A 145 -8.30 1.80 -17.94
C THR A 145 -8.59 3.02 -17.08
N ALA A 146 -9.79 3.61 -17.22
CA ALA A 146 -10.21 4.77 -16.43
C ALA A 146 -10.29 4.44 -14.94
N ASP A 147 -10.88 3.30 -14.58
CA ASP A 147 -11.01 2.85 -13.18
C ASP A 147 -9.66 2.51 -12.59
N PHE A 148 -8.77 1.89 -13.37
CA PHE A 148 -7.41 1.61 -12.95
C PHE A 148 -6.65 2.89 -12.58
N PHE A 149 -6.65 3.90 -13.46
CA PHE A 149 -5.96 5.17 -13.17
C PHE A 149 -6.60 5.94 -12.02
N ARG A 150 -7.93 5.88 -11.87
CA ARG A 150 -8.62 6.48 -10.72
C ARG A 150 -8.17 5.82 -9.42
N THR A 151 -8.17 4.50 -9.36
CA THR A 151 -7.72 3.73 -8.19
C THR A 151 -6.25 3.98 -7.88
N ALA A 152 -5.38 3.93 -8.90
CA ALA A 152 -3.97 4.22 -8.76
C ALA A 152 -3.73 5.65 -8.25
N GLY A 153 -4.50 6.62 -8.74
CA GLY A 153 -4.44 8.01 -8.28
C GLY A 153 -4.81 8.17 -6.79
N VAL A 154 -5.87 7.50 -6.34
CA VAL A 154 -6.27 7.51 -4.92
C VAL A 154 -5.16 6.92 -4.04
N LEU A 155 -4.65 5.73 -4.38
CA LEU A 155 -3.58 5.08 -3.61
C LEU A 155 -2.27 5.87 -3.64
N ALA A 156 -1.93 6.49 -4.77
CA ALA A 156 -0.76 7.37 -4.86
C ALA A 156 -0.89 8.62 -3.99
N LEU A 157 -2.09 9.21 -3.94
CA LEU A 157 -2.38 10.35 -3.07
C LEU A 157 -2.28 9.96 -1.59
N GLU A 158 -2.87 8.83 -1.19
CA GLU A 158 -2.70 8.28 0.17
C GLU A 158 -1.22 8.09 0.49
N GLY A 159 -0.46 7.45 -0.41
CA GLY A 159 0.97 7.24 -0.26
C GLY A 159 1.74 8.55 -0.09
N ALA A 160 1.41 9.59 -0.86
CA ALA A 160 2.02 10.92 -0.76
C ALA A 160 1.73 11.58 0.59
N VAL A 161 0.47 11.54 1.06
CA VAL A 161 0.06 12.08 2.36
C VAL A 161 0.81 11.38 3.49
N PHE A 162 0.85 10.05 3.50
CA PHE A 162 1.59 9.29 4.52
C PHE A 162 3.10 9.58 4.46
N THR A 163 3.67 9.75 3.27
CA THR A 163 5.09 10.12 3.12
C THR A 163 5.37 11.48 3.73
N LEU A 164 4.53 12.47 3.47
CA LEU A 164 4.68 13.81 4.07
C LEU A 164 4.54 13.76 5.59
N LEU A 165 3.54 13.05 6.11
CA LEU A 165 3.36 12.86 7.55
C LEU A 165 4.56 12.12 8.17
N GLY A 166 5.06 11.09 7.50
CA GLY A 166 6.24 10.34 7.90
C GLY A 166 7.49 11.21 7.98
N LEU A 167 7.74 12.05 6.97
CA LEU A 167 8.85 13.01 6.97
C LEU A 167 8.76 14.01 8.13
N CYS A 168 7.56 14.53 8.40
CA CYS A 168 7.33 15.44 9.53
C CYS A 168 7.52 14.74 10.88
N ALA A 169 7.08 13.48 10.95
CA ALA A 169 7.10 12.71 12.18
C ALA A 169 8.42 11.97 12.44
N PHE A 170 9.29 11.82 11.45
CA PHE A 170 10.55 11.09 11.59
C PHE A 170 11.47 11.75 12.63
N ARG A 171 11.91 10.99 13.61
CA ARG A 171 12.87 11.41 14.63
C ARG A 171 14.02 10.42 14.68
N THR A 172 15.22 10.95 14.73
CA THR A 172 16.38 10.18 15.17
C THR A 172 16.42 10.23 16.69
N ARG A 173 16.47 9.08 17.35
CA ARG A 173 16.70 9.04 18.79
C ARG A 173 18.11 9.59 19.06
N SER A 174 18.17 10.71 19.77
CA SER A 174 19.39 11.19 20.42
C SER A 174 19.59 10.43 21.73
#